data_a0356921421b99ea141f84274454e62f
#
_entry.id   a0356921421b99ea141f84274454e62f
#
_cell.length_a   1.000
_cell.length_b   1.000
_cell.length_c   1.000
_cell.angle_alpha   90.00
_cell.angle_beta   90.00
_cell.angle_gamma   90.00
#
_symmetry.space_group_name_H-M   'P 1'
#
loop_
_entity.id
_entity.type
_entity.pdbx_description
1 polymer ?
#
loop_
_entity_poly.entity_id
_entity_poly.type
_entity_poly.pdbx_seq_one_letter_code
_entity_poly.pdbx_strand_id
1 'polypeptide(L)'
;LPRVSGSGRDPDKVYISQATDKVLSAAAREAKAMKDDFISVEHLFLGLLDEQDQTTSELFRAFNLKKDAFLQQLTAVRGNQRVTTDNPEDTYNALQKYGQDLVELARKQKLDPVIGRDQEIRNVIRILSRKTKNNPCLIGEPGVGKTAIAEGLAQRIVRGDVPENLKDRTVFSLDMGALVAGAKYRGEFEERLKSVLNEVKKSEGKIILFIDELHTIVGAGKTDGAMDAGNLLKPMLARGELHCIGATTLDEYRQYIEKDPALERRFQPVQVDEPTVEDTISILRGLKERYEVFHGVKINDSALIAAATLSDRYITDRFLPDKAIDLVDEACAMIKTEMDSMPSEMDDLAHRITQLQIEQVSLKKETDALSQSRLKDLEKELAELQDKFRSMKAKWENEKNAIGKVQTLREQIEQTNAAIEKAQREYDLNKAAELKYGKLPQLQKQLAEEEKV
;
A
#
# COMPACT_ATOMS: atom_id res chain seq x y z
N LEU A 1 -27.94 -5.42 -27.53
CA LEU A 1 -27.46 -5.99 -28.81
C LEU A 1 -28.67 -6.56 -29.55
N PRO A 2 -28.90 -6.25 -30.86
CA PRO A 2 -29.99 -6.80 -31.63
C PRO A 2 -29.81 -8.32 -31.75
N ARG A 3 -30.83 -9.08 -31.36
CA ARG A 3 -30.89 -10.51 -31.58
C ARG A 3 -31.27 -10.78 -33.04
N VAL A 4 -30.38 -11.38 -33.78
CA VAL A 4 -30.64 -11.79 -35.15
C VAL A 4 -31.27 -13.19 -35.13
N SER A 5 -32.52 -13.31 -35.55
CA SER A 5 -33.21 -14.60 -35.70
C SER A 5 -33.30 -14.95 -37.20
N GLY A 6 -32.97 -16.20 -37.54
CA GLY A 6 -33.09 -16.73 -38.91
C GLY A 6 -33.08 -18.26 -38.91
N SER A 7 -33.87 -18.85 -39.83
CA SER A 7 -33.91 -20.30 -40.04
C SER A 7 -32.59 -20.79 -40.61
N GLY A 8 -31.87 -21.66 -39.87
CA GLY A 8 -30.60 -22.26 -40.30
C GLY A 8 -29.43 -22.01 -39.37
N ARG A 9 -29.66 -21.46 -38.16
CA ARG A 9 -28.62 -21.27 -37.12
C ARG A 9 -28.56 -22.45 -36.17
N ASP A 10 -27.34 -22.93 -35.99
CA ASP A 10 -27.00 -23.85 -34.94
C ASP A 10 -26.96 -23.06 -33.60
N PRO A 11 -27.81 -23.37 -32.59
CA PRO A 11 -27.86 -22.64 -31.33
C PRO A 11 -26.54 -22.63 -30.57
N ASP A 12 -25.65 -23.57 -30.84
CA ASP A 12 -24.37 -23.78 -30.14
C ASP A 12 -23.18 -23.09 -30.83
N LYS A 13 -23.41 -22.41 -31.98
CA LYS A 13 -22.34 -21.68 -32.69
C LYS A 13 -22.44 -20.17 -32.51
N VAL A 14 -21.37 -19.57 -32.00
CA VAL A 14 -21.20 -18.12 -31.94
C VAL A 14 -20.64 -17.63 -33.28
N TYR A 15 -21.36 -16.74 -33.97
CA TYR A 15 -20.93 -16.14 -35.24
C TYR A 15 -20.45 -14.72 -35.01
N ILE A 16 -19.30 -14.39 -35.58
CA ILE A 16 -18.77 -13.01 -35.60
C ILE A 16 -19.50 -12.20 -36.67
N SER A 17 -19.88 -10.95 -36.36
CA SER A 17 -20.47 -10.06 -37.34
C SER A 17 -19.44 -9.63 -38.40
N GLN A 18 -19.89 -9.25 -39.57
CA GLN A 18 -19.00 -8.76 -40.64
C GLN A 18 -18.23 -7.50 -40.21
N ALA A 19 -18.84 -6.65 -39.39
CA ALA A 19 -18.19 -5.50 -38.80
C ALA A 19 -17.06 -5.90 -37.84
N THR A 20 -17.31 -6.87 -36.96
CA THR A 20 -16.30 -7.41 -36.06
C THR A 20 -15.11 -8.06 -36.79
N ASP A 21 -15.41 -8.80 -37.88
CA ASP A 21 -14.35 -9.42 -38.69
C ASP A 21 -13.44 -8.37 -39.36
N LYS A 22 -14.00 -7.25 -39.81
CA LYS A 22 -13.24 -6.12 -40.37
C LYS A 22 -12.34 -5.50 -39.32
N VAL A 23 -12.85 -5.27 -38.09
CA VAL A 23 -12.06 -4.76 -36.96
C VAL A 23 -10.90 -5.69 -36.62
N LEU A 24 -11.14 -7.01 -36.54
CA LEU A 24 -10.06 -7.98 -36.27
C LEU A 24 -9.02 -8.00 -37.41
N SER A 25 -9.44 -7.90 -38.64
CA SER A 25 -8.54 -7.80 -39.80
C SER A 25 -7.72 -6.50 -39.78
N ALA A 26 -8.33 -5.37 -39.36
CA ALA A 26 -7.63 -4.10 -39.17
C ALA A 26 -6.62 -4.20 -38.03
N ALA A 27 -7.00 -4.78 -36.90
CA ALA A 27 -6.10 -5.01 -35.77
C ALA A 27 -4.86 -5.86 -36.14
N ALA A 28 -5.06 -6.89 -36.96
CA ALA A 28 -3.95 -7.70 -37.47
C ALA A 28 -3.00 -6.90 -38.39
N ARG A 29 -3.53 -5.98 -39.21
CA ARG A 29 -2.71 -5.08 -40.03
C ARG A 29 -1.88 -4.12 -39.17
N GLU A 30 -2.49 -3.54 -38.10
CA GLU A 30 -1.82 -2.64 -37.16
C GLU A 30 -0.70 -3.38 -36.39
N ALA A 31 -0.96 -4.59 -35.87
CA ALA A 31 0.06 -5.40 -35.21
C ALA A 31 1.25 -5.67 -36.13
N LYS A 32 0.99 -6.01 -37.38
CA LYS A 32 2.05 -6.24 -38.38
C LYS A 32 2.82 -4.96 -38.73
N ALA A 33 2.14 -3.80 -38.79
CA ALA A 33 2.78 -2.49 -39.03
C ALA A 33 3.71 -2.10 -37.86
N MET A 34 3.32 -2.42 -36.63
CA MET A 34 4.10 -2.22 -35.41
C MET A 34 5.17 -3.26 -35.20
N LYS A 35 5.25 -4.31 -36.08
CA LYS A 35 6.15 -5.47 -35.98
C LYS A 35 5.95 -6.25 -34.69
N ASP A 36 4.72 -6.40 -34.25
CA ASP A 36 4.33 -7.19 -33.11
C ASP A 36 3.96 -8.62 -33.49
N ASP A 37 4.24 -9.57 -32.62
CA ASP A 37 4.02 -10.99 -32.87
C ASP A 37 2.61 -11.43 -32.45
N PHE A 38 1.95 -10.68 -31.57
CA PHE A 38 0.59 -10.93 -31.09
C PHE A 38 -0.30 -9.70 -31.26
N ILE A 39 -1.62 -9.95 -31.39
CA ILE A 39 -2.62 -8.88 -31.39
C ILE A 39 -3.01 -8.61 -29.94
N SER A 40 -2.77 -7.40 -29.48
CA SER A 40 -3.12 -6.91 -28.14
C SER A 40 -4.34 -5.97 -28.16
N VAL A 41 -4.75 -5.52 -26.99
CA VAL A 41 -5.93 -4.64 -26.84
C VAL A 41 -5.77 -3.33 -27.62
N GLU A 42 -4.56 -2.77 -27.67
CA GLU A 42 -4.29 -1.55 -28.43
C GLU A 42 -4.49 -1.73 -29.93
N HIS A 43 -4.14 -2.89 -30.49
CA HIS A 43 -4.38 -3.18 -31.91
C HIS A 43 -5.89 -3.32 -32.20
N LEU A 44 -6.64 -3.94 -31.29
CA LEU A 44 -8.10 -4.04 -31.38
C LEU A 44 -8.74 -2.64 -31.34
N PHE A 45 -8.24 -1.77 -30.46
CA PHE A 45 -8.74 -0.41 -30.35
C PHE A 45 -8.40 0.44 -31.60
N LEU A 46 -7.19 0.28 -32.15
CA LEU A 46 -6.82 0.90 -33.42
C LEU A 46 -7.69 0.39 -34.57
N GLY A 47 -7.97 -0.93 -34.59
CA GLY A 47 -8.90 -1.52 -35.54
C GLY A 47 -10.32 -0.95 -35.44
N LEU A 48 -10.80 -0.67 -34.23
CA LEU A 48 -12.07 0.00 -33.99
C LEU A 48 -12.07 1.47 -34.46
N LEU A 49 -10.93 2.17 -34.33
CA LEU A 49 -10.77 3.54 -34.82
C LEU A 49 -10.74 3.60 -36.36
N ASP A 50 -10.23 2.56 -37.03
CA ASP A 50 -10.15 2.48 -38.50
C ASP A 50 -11.47 2.01 -39.14
N GLU A 51 -12.12 1.02 -38.52
CA GLU A 51 -13.34 0.39 -39.05
C GLU A 51 -14.56 0.77 -38.18
N GLN A 52 -14.93 2.06 -38.22
CA GLN A 52 -16.04 2.59 -37.43
C GLN A 52 -17.40 2.25 -38.03
N ASP A 53 -18.32 1.76 -37.21
CA ASP A 53 -19.74 1.74 -37.51
C ASP A 53 -20.42 3.05 -37.03
N GLN A 54 -21.71 3.20 -37.27
CA GLN A 54 -22.44 4.40 -36.86
C GLN A 54 -22.35 4.66 -35.36
N THR A 55 -22.47 3.63 -34.54
CA THR A 55 -22.48 3.74 -33.08
C THR A 55 -21.09 4.10 -32.53
N THR A 56 -20.04 3.44 -33.01
CA THR A 56 -18.66 3.72 -32.62
C THR A 56 -18.20 5.09 -33.10
N SER A 57 -18.62 5.52 -34.28
CA SER A 57 -18.34 6.86 -34.83
C SER A 57 -18.97 7.98 -33.99
N GLU A 58 -20.20 7.82 -33.53
CA GLU A 58 -20.87 8.77 -32.63
C GLU A 58 -20.16 8.83 -31.27
N LEU A 59 -19.77 7.68 -30.71
CA LEU A 59 -19.06 7.58 -29.47
C LEU A 59 -17.69 8.27 -29.54
N PHE A 60 -16.91 7.98 -30.57
CA PHE A 60 -15.57 8.56 -30.73
C PHE A 60 -15.61 10.07 -30.96
N ARG A 61 -16.65 10.58 -31.66
CA ARG A 61 -16.88 12.03 -31.79
C ARG A 61 -17.27 12.69 -30.48
N ALA A 62 -18.12 12.05 -29.68
CA ALA A 62 -18.53 12.56 -28.37
C ALA A 62 -17.35 12.75 -27.41
N PHE A 63 -16.35 11.84 -27.46
CA PHE A 63 -15.15 11.90 -26.65
C PHE A 63 -13.94 12.51 -27.38
N ASN A 64 -14.10 13.05 -28.58
CA ASN A 64 -13.03 13.61 -29.42
C ASN A 64 -11.81 12.66 -29.58
N LEU A 65 -12.08 11.36 -29.70
CA LEU A 65 -11.06 10.34 -29.88
C LEU A 65 -10.57 10.29 -31.33
N LYS A 66 -9.25 10.50 -31.53
CA LYS A 66 -8.59 10.47 -32.83
C LYS A 66 -7.44 9.47 -32.79
N LYS A 67 -7.22 8.77 -33.90
CA LYS A 67 -6.16 7.75 -34.04
C LYS A 67 -4.78 8.33 -33.72
N ASP A 68 -4.45 9.52 -34.24
CA ASP A 68 -3.14 10.14 -34.02
C ASP A 68 -2.89 10.50 -32.56
N ALA A 69 -3.92 11.00 -31.85
CA ALA A 69 -3.83 11.30 -30.44
C ALA A 69 -3.65 10.01 -29.62
N PHE A 70 -4.36 8.95 -29.98
CA PHE A 70 -4.20 7.65 -29.34
C PHE A 70 -2.80 7.06 -29.56
N LEU A 71 -2.28 7.11 -30.79
CA LEU A 71 -0.92 6.63 -31.12
C LEU A 71 0.17 7.39 -30.36
N GLN A 72 0.02 8.70 -30.17
CA GLN A 72 0.94 9.49 -29.35
C GLN A 72 0.94 9.04 -27.89
N GLN A 73 -0.22 8.84 -27.30
CA GLN A 73 -0.34 8.34 -25.92
C GLN A 73 0.13 6.89 -25.81
N LEU A 74 -0.19 6.06 -26.77
CA LEU A 74 0.30 4.68 -26.82
C LEU A 74 1.82 4.61 -26.86
N THR A 75 2.46 5.48 -27.65
CA THR A 75 3.92 5.57 -27.70
C THR A 75 4.51 6.03 -26.37
N ALA A 76 3.85 6.92 -25.64
CA ALA A 76 4.27 7.35 -24.31
C ALA A 76 4.18 6.23 -23.27
N VAL A 77 3.12 5.41 -23.31
CA VAL A 77 2.88 4.29 -22.37
C VAL A 77 3.75 3.09 -22.73
N ARG A 78 3.77 2.71 -24.00
CA ARG A 78 4.44 1.50 -24.49
C ARG A 78 5.94 1.71 -24.76
N GLY A 79 6.36 2.94 -25.05
CA GLY A 79 7.74 3.22 -25.54
C GLY A 79 8.03 2.47 -26.84
N ASN A 80 9.23 1.89 -26.93
CA ASN A 80 9.64 1.05 -28.07
C ASN A 80 9.49 -0.46 -27.81
N GLN A 81 8.65 -0.84 -26.87
CA GLN A 81 8.42 -2.28 -26.58
C GLN A 81 7.57 -2.91 -27.67
N ARG A 82 7.91 -4.15 -28.03
CA ARG A 82 7.15 -4.96 -28.99
C ARG A 82 6.32 -5.97 -28.23
N VAL A 83 5.14 -6.27 -28.76
CA VAL A 83 4.28 -7.33 -28.23
C VAL A 83 4.81 -8.68 -28.69
N THR A 84 5.55 -9.35 -27.82
CA THR A 84 6.16 -10.66 -28.06
C THR A 84 5.52 -11.79 -27.28
N THR A 85 4.50 -11.46 -26.45
CA THR A 85 3.78 -12.41 -25.59
C THR A 85 2.28 -12.25 -25.79
N ASP A 86 1.52 -13.24 -25.38
CA ASP A 86 0.05 -13.24 -25.41
C ASP A 86 -0.61 -12.36 -24.31
N ASN A 87 0.19 -11.85 -23.37
CA ASN A 87 -0.27 -10.96 -22.30
C ASN A 87 0.64 -9.71 -22.16
N PRO A 88 0.62 -8.80 -23.15
CA PRO A 88 1.52 -7.65 -23.19
C PRO A 88 1.25 -6.60 -22.11
N GLU A 89 0.03 -6.55 -21.55
CA GLU A 89 -0.34 -5.62 -20.49
C GLU A 89 0.52 -5.80 -19.23
N ASP A 90 1.04 -6.99 -18.98
CA ASP A 90 1.92 -7.27 -17.84
C ASP A 90 3.30 -6.61 -17.98
N THR A 91 3.68 -6.22 -19.19
CA THR A 91 4.98 -5.58 -19.47
C THR A 91 4.90 -4.06 -19.53
N TYR A 92 3.69 -3.47 -19.69
CA TYR A 92 3.51 -2.03 -19.75
C TYR A 92 3.39 -1.44 -18.35
N ASN A 93 4.05 -0.30 -18.13
CA ASN A 93 4.09 0.36 -16.82
C ASN A 93 4.54 -0.57 -15.69
N ALA A 94 5.51 -1.44 -15.99
CA ALA A 94 5.95 -2.48 -15.05
C ALA A 94 6.38 -1.93 -13.69
N LEU A 95 7.02 -0.76 -13.65
CA LEU A 95 7.37 -0.10 -12.40
C LEU A 95 6.14 0.19 -11.53
N GLN A 96 5.08 0.74 -12.10
CA GLN A 96 3.87 1.08 -11.33
C GLN A 96 3.08 -0.15 -10.87
N LYS A 97 3.15 -1.26 -11.65
CA LYS A 97 2.45 -2.50 -11.32
C LYS A 97 3.18 -3.31 -10.24
N TYR A 98 4.50 -3.34 -10.28
CA TYR A 98 5.31 -4.27 -9.51
C TYR A 98 6.17 -3.60 -8.44
N GLY A 99 5.80 -2.39 -8.01
CA GLY A 99 6.46 -1.76 -6.91
C GLY A 99 5.96 -0.35 -6.61
N GLN A 100 6.70 0.35 -5.77
CA GLN A 100 6.32 1.66 -5.26
C GLN A 100 7.49 2.63 -5.32
N ASP A 101 7.24 3.86 -5.77
CA ASP A 101 8.18 4.95 -5.69
C ASP A 101 8.20 5.56 -4.28
N LEU A 102 9.24 5.24 -3.50
CA LEU A 102 9.39 5.74 -2.14
C LEU A 102 9.61 7.25 -2.09
N VAL A 103 10.24 7.84 -3.12
CA VAL A 103 10.44 9.29 -3.19
C VAL A 103 9.11 10.01 -3.43
N GLU A 104 8.26 9.46 -4.26
CA GLU A 104 6.90 9.99 -4.46
C GLU A 104 6.05 9.85 -3.18
N LEU A 105 6.12 8.71 -2.49
CA LEU A 105 5.46 8.52 -1.21
C LEU A 105 5.97 9.48 -0.14
N ALA A 106 7.29 9.72 -0.10
CA ALA A 106 7.88 10.72 0.79
C ALA A 106 7.40 12.14 0.49
N ARG A 107 7.27 12.51 -0.79
CA ARG A 107 6.70 13.81 -1.21
C ARG A 107 5.24 13.98 -0.78
N LYS A 108 4.47 12.89 -0.82
CA LYS A 108 3.08 12.84 -0.38
C LYS A 108 2.92 12.66 1.13
N GLN A 109 4.03 12.60 1.88
CA GLN A 109 4.07 12.38 3.35
C GLN A 109 3.35 11.09 3.80
N LYS A 110 3.38 10.06 2.97
CA LYS A 110 2.79 8.77 3.28
C LYS A 110 3.75 7.80 3.98
N LEU A 111 5.05 8.13 4.03
CA LEU A 111 6.04 7.34 4.74
C LEU A 111 6.12 7.76 6.21
N ASP A 112 6.36 6.78 7.07
CA ASP A 112 6.60 7.02 8.48
C ASP A 112 7.93 7.74 8.72
N PRO A 113 8.05 8.56 9.78
CA PRO A 113 9.32 9.19 10.12
C PRO A 113 10.35 8.13 10.51
N VAL A 114 11.53 8.21 9.91
CA VAL A 114 12.63 7.29 10.22
C VAL A 114 13.51 7.89 11.33
N ILE A 115 13.63 7.17 12.43
CA ILE A 115 14.32 7.62 13.65
C ILE A 115 15.42 6.64 14.01
N GLY A 116 16.57 7.15 14.42
CA GLY A 116 17.68 6.36 14.94
C GLY A 116 18.48 5.58 13.88
N ARG A 117 18.31 5.83 12.59
CA ARG A 117 19.00 5.15 11.47
C ARG A 117 19.90 6.06 10.65
N ASP A 118 20.30 7.19 11.19
CA ASP A 118 21.10 8.18 10.47
C ASP A 118 22.45 7.66 10.00
N GLN A 119 23.09 6.81 10.79
CA GLN A 119 24.40 6.24 10.49
C GLN A 119 24.32 5.27 9.29
N GLU A 120 23.35 4.38 9.33
CA GLU A 120 23.09 3.40 8.26
C GLU A 120 22.74 4.10 6.97
N ILE A 121 21.85 5.11 6.99
CA ILE A 121 21.48 5.91 5.81
C ILE A 121 22.69 6.63 5.25
N ARG A 122 23.57 7.24 6.08
CA ARG A 122 24.83 7.85 5.61
C ARG A 122 25.77 6.83 4.97
N ASN A 123 25.84 5.62 5.53
CA ASN A 123 26.64 4.54 4.95
C ASN A 123 26.09 4.12 3.58
N VAL A 124 24.76 3.98 3.45
CA VAL A 124 24.08 3.69 2.18
C VAL A 124 24.39 4.78 1.14
N ILE A 125 24.25 6.05 1.50
CA ILE A 125 24.58 7.19 0.63
C ILE A 125 26.06 7.14 0.18
N ARG A 126 26.98 6.88 1.10
CA ARG A 126 28.39 6.75 0.80
C ARG A 126 28.67 5.61 -0.17
N ILE A 127 28.04 4.45 0.02
CA ILE A 127 28.25 3.29 -0.84
C ILE A 127 27.67 3.55 -2.24
N LEU A 128 26.47 4.13 -2.35
CA LEU A 128 25.85 4.49 -3.63
C LEU A 128 26.71 5.50 -4.44
N SER A 129 27.54 6.28 -3.77
CA SER A 129 28.45 7.25 -4.40
C SER A 129 29.82 6.67 -4.78
N ARG A 130 30.08 5.36 -4.52
CA ARG A 130 31.33 4.70 -4.90
C ARG A 130 31.37 4.37 -6.38
N LYS A 131 32.60 4.22 -6.90
CA LYS A 131 32.82 3.76 -8.29
C LYS A 131 32.62 2.24 -8.46
N THR A 132 32.96 1.48 -7.43
CA THR A 132 32.86 -0.01 -7.38
C THR A 132 32.21 -0.44 -6.09
N LYS A 133 31.62 -1.64 -6.03
CA LYS A 133 30.84 -2.13 -4.87
C LYS A 133 29.85 -1.06 -4.40
N ASN A 134 29.15 -0.47 -5.36
CA ASN A 134 28.27 0.69 -5.14
C ASN A 134 26.80 0.30 -4.88
N ASN A 135 26.53 -0.97 -4.63
CA ASN A 135 25.22 -1.44 -4.23
C ASN A 135 25.27 -1.84 -2.76
N PRO A 136 24.64 -1.08 -1.85
CA PRO A 136 24.56 -1.47 -0.44
C PRO A 136 23.64 -2.69 -0.27
N CYS A 137 24.02 -3.60 0.63
CA CYS A 137 23.19 -4.69 1.08
C CYS A 137 22.98 -4.55 2.59
N LEU A 138 21.75 -4.26 2.99
CA LEU A 138 21.35 -4.13 4.39
C LEU A 138 21.24 -5.52 5.00
N ILE A 139 22.04 -5.78 6.03
CA ILE A 139 22.14 -7.09 6.67
C ILE A 139 21.66 -6.97 8.11
N GLY A 140 20.63 -7.71 8.47
CA GLY A 140 20.08 -7.71 9.82
C GLY A 140 18.92 -8.67 9.96
N GLU A 141 18.54 -8.94 11.18
CA GLU A 141 17.42 -9.81 11.51
C GLU A 141 16.08 -9.26 10.97
N PRO A 142 15.04 -10.10 10.82
CA PRO A 142 13.72 -9.63 10.46
C PRO A 142 13.17 -8.65 11.50
N GLY A 143 12.51 -7.57 11.03
CA GLY A 143 11.88 -6.61 11.94
C GLY A 143 12.80 -5.55 12.57
N VAL A 144 14.11 -5.54 12.27
CA VAL A 144 15.04 -4.51 12.80
C VAL A 144 14.91 -3.15 12.08
N GLY A 145 14.11 -3.05 11.01
CA GLY A 145 13.87 -1.80 10.29
C GLY A 145 14.78 -1.59 9.08
N LYS A 146 15.14 -2.64 8.34
CA LYS A 146 15.90 -2.52 7.07
C LYS A 146 15.18 -1.69 6.02
N THR A 147 13.89 -1.90 5.83
CA THR A 147 13.05 -1.16 4.89
C THR A 147 12.98 0.33 5.24
N ALA A 148 12.91 0.67 6.53
CA ALA A 148 12.92 2.05 7.02
C ALA A 148 14.18 2.84 6.57
N ILE A 149 15.33 2.17 6.39
CA ILE A 149 16.54 2.82 5.89
C ILE A 149 16.38 3.28 4.43
N ALA A 150 15.73 2.48 3.59
CA ALA A 150 15.41 2.88 2.21
C ALA A 150 14.39 4.03 2.17
N GLU A 151 13.39 3.99 3.04
CA GLU A 151 12.41 5.07 3.22
C GLU A 151 13.07 6.36 3.72
N GLY A 152 13.98 6.25 4.69
CA GLY A 152 14.77 7.37 5.19
C GLY A 152 15.67 8.01 4.13
N LEU A 153 16.26 7.20 3.25
CA LEU A 153 16.99 7.70 2.09
C LEU A 153 16.06 8.49 1.15
N ALA A 154 14.87 7.96 0.86
CA ALA A 154 13.89 8.65 0.04
C ALA A 154 13.45 9.99 0.65
N GLN A 155 13.23 10.03 1.96
CA GLN A 155 12.92 11.27 2.68
C GLN A 155 14.08 12.30 2.59
N ARG A 156 15.34 11.86 2.70
CA ARG A 156 16.52 12.74 2.53
C ARG A 156 16.65 13.25 1.12
N ILE A 157 16.36 12.45 0.10
CA ILE A 157 16.34 12.89 -1.30
C ILE A 157 15.30 14.02 -1.47
N VAL A 158 14.10 13.85 -0.93
CA VAL A 158 13.03 14.88 -1.00
C VAL A 158 13.42 16.18 -0.30
N ARG A 159 14.15 16.09 0.84
CA ARG A 159 14.67 17.26 1.58
C ARG A 159 15.89 17.90 0.92
N GLY A 160 16.49 17.23 -0.06
CA GLY A 160 17.75 17.68 -0.67
C GLY A 160 18.99 17.44 0.21
N ASP A 161 18.86 16.68 1.28
CA ASP A 161 19.94 16.31 2.23
C ASP A 161 20.72 15.07 1.75
N VAL A 162 21.17 15.14 0.50
CA VAL A 162 21.97 14.12 -0.17
C VAL A 162 23.00 14.79 -1.11
N PRO A 163 24.10 14.09 -1.47
CA PRO A 163 25.04 14.58 -2.48
C PRO A 163 24.36 14.84 -3.83
N GLU A 164 24.94 15.74 -4.63
CA GLU A 164 24.39 16.19 -5.91
C GLU A 164 24.01 15.03 -6.85
N ASN A 165 24.82 13.98 -6.89
CA ASN A 165 24.59 12.79 -7.72
C ASN A 165 23.39 11.94 -7.31
N LEU A 166 22.75 12.23 -6.16
CA LEU A 166 21.58 11.52 -5.66
C LEU A 166 20.31 12.38 -5.62
N LYS A 167 20.40 13.70 -5.80
CA LYS A 167 19.25 14.62 -5.66
C LYS A 167 18.09 14.32 -6.61
N ASP A 168 18.41 13.91 -7.85
CA ASP A 168 17.40 13.64 -8.88
C ASP A 168 17.12 12.14 -9.05
N ARG A 169 17.53 11.34 -8.07
CA ARG A 169 17.28 9.90 -8.12
C ARG A 169 15.99 9.53 -7.41
N THR A 170 15.38 8.46 -7.89
CA THR A 170 14.21 7.82 -7.31
C THR A 170 14.61 6.53 -6.64
N VAL A 171 14.11 6.27 -5.45
CA VAL A 171 14.23 4.96 -4.79
C VAL A 171 12.92 4.22 -5.03
N PHE A 172 13.02 3.10 -5.75
CA PHE A 172 11.88 2.31 -6.14
C PHE A 172 11.89 0.96 -5.41
N SER A 173 10.90 0.70 -4.58
CA SER A 173 10.75 -0.56 -3.84
C SER A 173 10.05 -1.59 -4.70
N LEU A 174 10.73 -2.70 -4.97
CA LEU A 174 10.20 -3.82 -5.74
C LEU A 174 9.26 -4.67 -4.87
N ASP A 175 8.06 -4.91 -5.35
CA ASP A 175 7.08 -5.79 -4.70
C ASP A 175 7.19 -7.20 -5.28
N MET A 176 7.87 -8.08 -4.53
CA MET A 176 8.03 -9.50 -4.91
C MET A 176 6.69 -10.24 -4.92
N GLY A 177 5.78 -9.89 -4.03
CA GLY A 177 4.45 -10.48 -3.97
C GLY A 177 3.64 -10.18 -5.24
N ALA A 178 3.67 -8.93 -5.70
CA ALA A 178 3.01 -8.52 -6.95
C ALA A 178 3.61 -9.19 -8.19
N LEU A 179 4.93 -9.40 -8.22
CA LEU A 179 5.61 -10.10 -9.32
C LEU A 179 5.19 -11.57 -9.44
N VAL A 180 4.97 -12.22 -8.30
CA VAL A 180 4.59 -13.66 -8.23
C VAL A 180 3.09 -13.86 -8.34
N ALA A 181 2.28 -12.92 -7.84
CA ALA A 181 0.83 -13.04 -7.81
C ALA A 181 0.24 -13.28 -9.20
N GLY A 182 -0.51 -14.38 -9.35
CA GLY A 182 -1.14 -14.74 -10.61
C GLY A 182 -0.22 -15.25 -11.72
N ALA A 183 1.10 -15.35 -11.49
CA ALA A 183 2.01 -15.98 -12.43
C ALA A 183 1.76 -17.51 -12.43
N LYS A 184 1.29 -18.05 -13.55
CA LYS A 184 0.99 -19.47 -13.70
C LYS A 184 2.24 -20.31 -13.95
N TYR A 185 3.28 -19.70 -14.51
CA TYR A 185 4.53 -20.34 -14.90
C TYR A 185 5.73 -19.47 -14.54
N ARG A 186 6.87 -20.12 -14.32
CA ARG A 186 8.16 -19.46 -14.06
C ARG A 186 8.51 -18.38 -15.10
N GLY A 187 8.20 -18.60 -16.36
CA GLY A 187 8.48 -17.66 -17.44
C GLY A 187 7.77 -16.31 -17.29
N GLU A 188 6.54 -16.30 -16.78
CA GLU A 188 5.77 -15.06 -16.55
C GLU A 188 6.44 -14.16 -15.48
N PHE A 189 6.92 -14.74 -14.40
CA PHE A 189 7.69 -14.02 -13.38
C PHE A 189 8.99 -13.41 -13.97
N GLU A 190 9.74 -14.22 -14.72
CA GLU A 190 10.99 -13.78 -15.36
C GLU A 190 10.71 -12.63 -16.36
N GLU A 191 9.63 -12.67 -17.11
CA GLU A 191 9.23 -11.61 -18.05
C GLU A 191 8.80 -10.32 -17.32
N ARG A 192 8.02 -10.43 -16.24
CA ARG A 192 7.63 -9.28 -15.41
C ARG A 192 8.86 -8.59 -14.80
N LEU A 193 9.75 -9.37 -14.20
CA LEU A 193 10.99 -8.84 -13.64
C LEU A 193 11.88 -8.23 -14.73
N LYS A 194 12.01 -8.89 -15.90
CA LYS A 194 12.75 -8.34 -17.04
C LYS A 194 12.18 -7.02 -17.53
N SER A 195 10.86 -6.86 -17.51
CA SER A 195 10.19 -5.60 -17.87
C SER A 195 10.53 -4.48 -16.89
N VAL A 196 10.46 -4.75 -15.58
CA VAL A 196 10.90 -3.80 -14.54
C VAL A 196 12.36 -3.41 -14.72
N LEU A 197 13.25 -4.38 -14.90
CA LEU A 197 14.67 -4.14 -15.08
C LEU A 197 14.99 -3.35 -16.36
N ASN A 198 14.23 -3.57 -17.44
CA ASN A 198 14.36 -2.79 -18.67
C ASN A 198 13.95 -1.32 -18.46
N GLU A 199 12.91 -1.05 -17.69
CA GLU A 199 12.53 0.33 -17.36
C GLU A 199 13.58 1.00 -16.46
N VAL A 200 14.10 0.28 -15.47
CA VAL A 200 15.21 0.76 -14.63
C VAL A 200 16.44 1.07 -15.48
N LYS A 201 16.80 0.20 -16.43
CA LYS A 201 17.92 0.42 -17.36
C LYS A 201 17.71 1.66 -18.23
N LYS A 202 16.50 1.87 -18.78
CA LYS A 202 16.15 3.05 -19.58
C LYS A 202 16.26 4.36 -18.81
N SER A 203 16.14 4.32 -17.49
CA SER A 203 16.29 5.51 -16.64
C SER A 203 17.72 6.05 -16.54
N GLU A 204 18.70 5.34 -17.12
CA GLU A 204 20.12 5.73 -17.11
C GLU A 204 20.67 6.02 -15.71
N GLY A 205 20.28 5.18 -14.75
CA GLY A 205 20.73 5.26 -13.36
C GLY A 205 19.96 6.23 -12.48
N LYS A 206 18.87 6.84 -12.97
CA LYS A 206 18.00 7.69 -12.14
C LYS A 206 17.22 6.91 -11.11
N ILE A 207 16.97 5.63 -11.36
CA ILE A 207 16.21 4.74 -10.45
C ILE A 207 17.19 3.88 -9.68
N ILE A 208 17.07 3.89 -8.35
CA ILE A 208 17.73 2.98 -7.42
C ILE A 208 16.68 1.96 -7.01
N LEU A 209 16.90 0.68 -7.32
CA LEU A 209 15.96 -0.38 -7.01
C LEU A 209 16.21 -0.88 -5.58
N PHE A 210 15.20 -0.78 -4.70
CA PHE A 210 15.21 -1.43 -3.39
C PHE A 210 14.58 -2.83 -3.51
N ILE A 211 15.32 -3.85 -3.10
CA ILE A 211 14.89 -5.24 -3.14
C ILE A 211 14.97 -5.80 -1.72
N ASP A 212 13.81 -5.96 -1.10
CA ASP A 212 13.74 -6.67 0.15
C ASP A 212 13.84 -8.18 -0.09
N GLU A 213 14.35 -8.91 0.90
CA GLU A 213 14.63 -10.34 0.77
C GLU A 213 15.42 -10.69 -0.51
N LEU A 214 16.50 -9.95 -0.80
CA LEU A 214 17.31 -10.08 -2.02
C LEU A 214 17.68 -11.55 -2.33
N HIS A 215 17.88 -12.38 -1.30
CA HIS A 215 18.20 -13.80 -1.42
C HIS A 215 17.15 -14.59 -2.19
N THR A 216 15.88 -14.18 -2.16
CA THR A 216 14.78 -14.85 -2.88
C THR A 216 14.96 -14.76 -4.40
N ILE A 217 15.58 -13.67 -4.89
CA ILE A 217 15.84 -13.46 -6.31
C ILE A 217 17.14 -14.12 -6.76
N VAL A 218 18.20 -14.07 -5.92
CA VAL A 218 19.55 -14.50 -6.34
C VAL A 218 19.92 -15.90 -5.90
N GLY A 219 19.19 -16.49 -4.97
CA GLY A 219 19.53 -17.80 -4.35
C GLY A 219 18.62 -18.95 -4.70
N ALA A 220 17.48 -18.70 -5.29
CA ALA A 220 16.41 -19.68 -5.48
C ALA A 220 16.70 -20.77 -6.52
N GLY A 221 17.74 -20.63 -7.33
CA GLY A 221 18.04 -21.55 -8.44
C GLY A 221 18.57 -22.94 -8.08
N LYS A 222 18.73 -23.27 -6.80
CA LYS A 222 19.29 -24.56 -6.35
C LYS A 222 18.26 -25.60 -5.90
N THR A 223 17.02 -25.22 -5.74
CA THR A 223 15.91 -26.13 -5.41
C THR A 223 14.96 -26.26 -6.60
N ASP A 224 14.57 -27.49 -6.96
CA ASP A 224 13.59 -27.74 -8.03
C ASP A 224 12.31 -26.95 -7.79
N GLY A 225 12.00 -26.02 -8.72
CA GLY A 225 10.81 -25.14 -8.65
C GLY A 225 11.04 -23.72 -8.11
N ALA A 226 12.22 -23.38 -7.66
CA ALA A 226 12.50 -22.03 -7.17
C ALA A 226 12.86 -21.04 -8.31
N MET A 227 12.49 -19.78 -8.14
CA MET A 227 12.66 -18.71 -9.13
C MET A 227 14.11 -18.19 -9.09
N ASP A 228 14.93 -18.47 -10.12
CA ASP A 228 16.28 -17.92 -10.22
C ASP A 228 16.32 -16.72 -11.19
N ALA A 229 16.10 -15.55 -10.65
CA ALA A 229 16.28 -14.30 -11.39
C ALA A 229 17.71 -13.74 -11.28
N GLY A 230 18.60 -14.41 -10.58
CA GLY A 230 20.01 -14.03 -10.45
C GLY A 230 20.68 -13.86 -11.81
N ASN A 231 20.29 -14.70 -12.77
CA ASN A 231 20.83 -14.63 -14.15
C ASN A 231 20.40 -13.36 -14.90
N LEU A 232 19.31 -12.69 -14.49
CA LEU A 232 18.88 -11.40 -15.05
C LEU A 232 19.60 -10.22 -14.37
N LEU A 233 19.77 -10.28 -13.04
CA LEU A 233 20.39 -9.20 -12.26
C LEU A 233 21.92 -9.14 -12.42
N LYS A 234 22.61 -10.28 -12.39
CA LYS A 234 24.07 -10.36 -12.42
C LYS A 234 24.70 -9.61 -13.60
N PRO A 235 24.22 -9.78 -14.86
CA PRO A 235 24.78 -9.04 -15.98
C PRO A 235 24.59 -7.52 -15.89
N MET A 236 23.44 -7.06 -15.38
CA MET A 236 23.14 -5.63 -15.25
C MET A 236 23.95 -4.98 -14.14
N LEU A 237 24.10 -5.65 -13.00
CA LEU A 237 24.99 -5.26 -11.91
C LEU A 237 26.46 -5.22 -12.39
N ALA A 238 26.87 -6.21 -13.18
CA ALA A 238 28.25 -6.29 -13.71
C ALA A 238 28.58 -5.13 -14.64
N ARG A 239 27.65 -4.70 -15.47
CA ARG A 239 27.80 -3.58 -16.40
C ARG A 239 27.54 -2.20 -15.78
N GLY A 240 27.09 -2.16 -14.51
CA GLY A 240 26.69 -0.91 -13.84
C GLY A 240 25.40 -0.28 -14.39
N GLU A 241 24.59 -1.08 -15.07
CA GLU A 241 23.29 -0.68 -15.61
C GLU A 241 22.19 -0.66 -14.55
N LEU A 242 22.41 -1.30 -13.40
CA LEU A 242 21.51 -1.37 -12.27
C LEU A 242 22.18 -0.85 -11.01
N HIS A 243 21.52 0.09 -10.33
CA HIS A 243 21.80 0.49 -8.95
C HIS A 243 20.76 -0.12 -8.04
N CYS A 244 21.23 -0.83 -7.02
CA CYS A 244 20.35 -1.62 -6.15
C CYS A 244 20.74 -1.45 -4.68
N ILE A 245 19.72 -1.37 -3.82
CA ILE A 245 19.83 -1.54 -2.37
C ILE A 245 19.18 -2.88 -2.05
N GLY A 246 19.94 -3.86 -1.61
CA GLY A 246 19.40 -5.14 -1.15
C GLY A 246 19.17 -5.14 0.35
N ALA A 247 18.23 -5.97 0.81
CA ALA A 247 18.03 -6.26 2.22
C ALA A 247 17.92 -7.78 2.40
N THR A 248 18.57 -8.32 3.43
CA THR A 248 18.59 -9.77 3.72
C THR A 248 19.07 -10.02 5.14
N THR A 249 19.06 -11.26 5.61
CA THR A 249 19.69 -11.67 6.87
C THR A 249 21.19 -11.98 6.67
N LEU A 250 21.94 -12.10 7.76
CA LEU A 250 23.38 -12.41 7.70
C LEU A 250 23.65 -13.80 7.11
N ASP A 251 22.85 -14.78 7.50
CA ASP A 251 23.01 -16.16 7.03
C ASP A 251 22.72 -16.30 5.54
N GLU A 252 21.68 -15.65 5.06
CA GLU A 252 21.31 -15.62 3.65
C GLU A 252 22.32 -14.83 2.82
N TYR A 253 22.84 -13.72 3.33
CA TYR A 253 23.92 -12.98 2.68
C TYR A 253 25.16 -13.85 2.48
N ARG A 254 25.60 -14.57 3.51
CA ARG A 254 26.73 -15.49 3.43
C ARG A 254 26.47 -16.65 2.47
N GLN A 255 25.24 -17.17 2.47
CA GLN A 255 24.89 -18.33 1.67
C GLN A 255 24.76 -18.01 0.18
N TYR A 256 24.14 -16.89 -0.16
CA TYR A 256 23.71 -16.57 -1.54
C TYR A 256 24.46 -15.44 -2.21
N ILE A 257 25.02 -14.48 -1.47
CA ILE A 257 25.68 -13.30 -2.04
C ILE A 257 27.19 -13.42 -1.92
N GLU A 258 27.72 -13.69 -0.73
CA GLU A 258 29.15 -13.76 -0.45
C GLU A 258 29.81 -14.92 -1.21
N LYS A 259 29.14 -16.05 -1.36
CA LYS A 259 29.67 -17.21 -2.12
C LYS A 259 29.62 -17.05 -3.63
N ASP A 260 28.93 -16.05 -4.14
CA ASP A 260 28.86 -15.75 -5.56
C ASP A 260 29.84 -14.63 -5.91
N PRO A 261 30.97 -14.92 -6.64
CA PRO A 261 31.97 -13.92 -6.93
C PRO A 261 31.47 -12.72 -7.74
N ALA A 262 30.40 -12.90 -8.52
CA ALA A 262 29.82 -11.82 -9.33
C ALA A 262 29.05 -10.84 -8.45
N LEU A 263 28.32 -11.32 -7.45
CA LEU A 263 27.54 -10.52 -6.50
C LEU A 263 28.44 -9.92 -5.42
N GLU A 264 29.37 -10.71 -4.87
CA GLU A 264 30.32 -10.26 -3.82
C GLU A 264 31.10 -9.01 -4.26
N ARG A 265 31.50 -8.94 -5.52
CA ARG A 265 32.20 -7.77 -6.09
C ARG A 265 31.33 -6.55 -6.32
N ARG A 266 30.02 -6.66 -6.19
CA ARG A 266 29.06 -5.60 -6.51
C ARG A 266 28.32 -5.06 -5.29
N PHE A 267 28.09 -5.91 -4.29
CA PHE A 267 27.44 -5.54 -3.06
C PHE A 267 28.43 -5.19 -1.94
N GLN A 268 28.08 -4.19 -1.16
CA GLN A 268 28.78 -3.80 0.06
C GLN A 268 27.82 -3.98 1.25
N PRO A 269 28.15 -4.85 2.24
CA PRO A 269 27.31 -5.06 3.38
C PRO A 269 27.22 -3.82 4.27
N VAL A 270 26.03 -3.55 4.79
CA VAL A 270 25.73 -2.55 5.81
C VAL A 270 25.00 -3.28 6.93
N GLN A 271 25.66 -3.42 8.07
CA GLN A 271 25.07 -4.04 9.26
C GLN A 271 23.95 -3.16 9.80
N VAL A 272 22.81 -3.77 10.07
CA VAL A 272 21.63 -3.16 10.69
C VAL A 272 21.31 -3.94 11.95
N ASP A 273 21.79 -3.42 13.05
CA ASP A 273 21.60 -4.06 14.35
C ASP A 273 20.21 -3.77 14.92
N GLU A 274 19.76 -4.66 15.80
CA GLU A 274 18.56 -4.43 16.60
C GLU A 274 18.74 -3.14 17.43
N PRO A 275 17.77 -2.21 17.41
CA PRO A 275 17.85 -1.00 18.23
C PRO A 275 17.74 -1.36 19.72
N THR A 276 18.33 -0.53 20.56
CA THR A 276 18.17 -0.66 22.03
C THR A 276 16.72 -0.36 22.44
N VAL A 277 16.35 -0.72 23.67
CA VAL A 277 15.03 -0.35 24.24
C VAL A 277 14.86 1.17 24.23
N GLU A 278 15.89 1.95 24.53
CA GLU A 278 15.86 3.41 24.53
C GLU A 278 15.64 4.00 23.14
N ASP A 279 16.33 3.45 22.13
CA ASP A 279 16.15 3.83 20.74
C ASP A 279 14.72 3.46 20.26
N THR A 280 14.24 2.28 20.67
CA THR A 280 12.87 1.83 20.35
C THR A 280 11.82 2.76 20.95
N ILE A 281 11.99 3.21 22.20
CA ILE A 281 11.08 4.20 22.81
C ILE A 281 11.07 5.49 21.98
N SER A 282 12.23 5.92 21.51
CA SER A 282 12.35 7.12 20.66
C SER A 282 11.66 6.93 19.32
N ILE A 283 11.76 5.75 18.71
CA ILE A 283 11.04 5.37 17.48
C ILE A 283 9.54 5.39 17.74
N LEU A 284 9.05 4.76 18.79
CA LEU A 284 7.62 4.73 19.13
C LEU A 284 7.06 6.13 19.40
N ARG A 285 7.83 7.01 20.05
CA ARG A 285 7.44 8.42 20.24
C ARG A 285 7.28 9.15 18.92
N GLY A 286 8.14 8.87 17.95
CA GLY A 286 8.04 9.45 16.60
C GLY A 286 6.86 8.93 15.79
N LEU A 287 6.43 7.69 16.03
CA LEU A 287 5.28 7.08 15.37
C LEU A 287 3.94 7.38 16.07
N LYS A 288 3.98 7.79 17.33
CA LYS A 288 2.82 7.96 18.21
C LYS A 288 1.66 8.69 17.55
N GLU A 289 1.91 9.89 17.01
CA GLU A 289 0.84 10.75 16.45
C GLU A 289 0.11 10.04 15.30
N ARG A 290 0.83 9.30 14.45
CA ARG A 290 0.22 8.57 13.33
C ARG A 290 -0.67 7.44 13.81
N TYR A 291 -0.25 6.68 14.83
CA TYR A 291 -1.06 5.61 15.41
C TYR A 291 -2.28 6.19 16.15
N GLU A 292 -2.12 7.32 16.87
CA GLU A 292 -3.24 8.02 17.50
C GLU A 292 -4.28 8.48 16.47
N VAL A 293 -3.85 9.00 15.32
CA VAL A 293 -4.77 9.42 14.25
C VAL A 293 -5.42 8.20 13.58
N PHE A 294 -4.63 7.19 13.26
CA PHE A 294 -5.15 6.00 12.56
C PHE A 294 -6.20 5.25 13.38
N HIS A 295 -5.93 5.00 14.67
CA HIS A 295 -6.84 4.27 15.56
C HIS A 295 -7.88 5.19 16.25
N GLY A 296 -7.67 6.50 16.27
CA GLY A 296 -8.53 7.41 16.99
C GLY A 296 -8.46 7.28 18.51
N VAL A 297 -7.33 6.80 19.03
CA VAL A 297 -7.08 6.58 20.46
C VAL A 297 -5.93 7.46 20.95
N LYS A 298 -5.87 7.75 22.24
CA LYS A 298 -4.75 8.47 22.87
C LYS A 298 -3.74 7.48 23.43
N ILE A 299 -2.47 7.65 23.08
CA ILE A 299 -1.37 6.82 23.55
C ILE A 299 -0.57 7.57 24.59
N ASN A 300 -0.46 7.05 25.80
CA ASN A 300 0.37 7.63 26.83
C ASN A 300 1.85 7.23 26.65
N ASP A 301 2.77 8.11 27.06
CA ASP A 301 4.21 7.82 26.97
C ASP A 301 4.61 6.57 27.78
N SER A 302 3.97 6.38 28.94
CA SER A 302 4.15 5.15 29.74
C SER A 302 3.79 3.87 29.02
N ALA A 303 2.81 3.90 28.11
CA ALA A 303 2.44 2.76 27.27
C ALA A 303 3.51 2.43 26.24
N LEU A 304 4.16 3.45 25.65
CA LEU A 304 5.28 3.28 24.72
C LEU A 304 6.50 2.67 25.42
N ILE A 305 6.82 3.17 26.62
CA ILE A 305 7.89 2.62 27.45
C ILE A 305 7.60 1.16 27.83
N ALA A 306 6.36 0.86 28.23
CA ALA A 306 5.93 -0.49 28.53
C ALA A 306 6.02 -1.41 27.30
N ALA A 307 5.55 -0.95 26.13
CA ALA A 307 5.62 -1.73 24.89
C ALA A 307 7.08 -2.12 24.54
N ALA A 308 8.01 -1.17 24.58
CA ALA A 308 9.41 -1.43 24.32
C ALA A 308 10.03 -2.39 25.36
N THR A 309 9.82 -2.11 26.65
CA THR A 309 10.43 -2.89 27.74
C THR A 309 9.87 -4.30 27.85
N LEU A 310 8.54 -4.45 27.75
CA LEU A 310 7.88 -5.75 27.87
C LEU A 310 8.09 -6.63 26.63
N SER A 311 8.10 -6.04 25.44
CA SER A 311 8.40 -6.81 24.22
C SER A 311 9.84 -7.32 24.23
N ASP A 312 10.79 -6.49 24.65
CA ASP A 312 12.19 -6.92 24.79
C ASP A 312 12.33 -8.08 25.78
N ARG A 313 11.65 -8.00 26.92
CA ARG A 313 11.76 -8.98 27.98
C ARG A 313 11.05 -10.30 27.72
N TYR A 314 9.86 -10.27 27.11
CA TYR A 314 8.97 -11.43 27.03
C TYR A 314 8.79 -12.00 25.62
N ILE A 315 9.07 -11.24 24.56
CA ILE A 315 9.00 -11.71 23.17
C ILE A 315 10.43 -11.97 22.70
N THR A 316 10.87 -13.22 22.72
CA THR A 316 12.25 -13.62 22.44
C THR A 316 12.48 -14.13 21.02
N ASP A 317 11.44 -14.41 20.27
CA ASP A 317 11.47 -14.93 18.91
C ASP A 317 11.33 -13.85 17.82
N ARG A 318 11.21 -12.58 18.22
CA ARG A 318 11.14 -11.41 17.35
C ARG A 318 12.06 -10.31 17.85
N PHE A 319 12.33 -9.32 16.97
CA PHE A 319 13.30 -8.26 17.23
C PHE A 319 12.63 -6.88 17.36
N LEU A 320 13.28 -5.98 18.10
CA LEU A 320 12.94 -4.57 18.17
C LEU A 320 13.33 -3.89 16.82
N PRO A 321 12.62 -2.86 16.37
CA PRO A 321 11.47 -2.22 17.02
C PRO A 321 10.13 -2.89 16.68
N ASP A 322 10.10 -3.83 15.74
CA ASP A 322 8.88 -4.40 15.14
C ASP A 322 7.94 -5.00 16.22
N LYS A 323 8.45 -5.84 17.10
CA LYS A 323 7.66 -6.43 18.20
C LYS A 323 7.04 -5.40 19.14
N ALA A 324 7.69 -4.25 19.36
CA ALA A 324 7.15 -3.18 20.20
C ALA A 324 6.09 -2.35 19.46
N ILE A 325 6.30 -2.12 18.18
CA ILE A 325 5.32 -1.45 17.29
C ILE A 325 4.03 -2.27 17.23
N ASP A 326 4.14 -3.58 17.02
CA ASP A 326 3.01 -4.49 16.99
C ASP A 326 2.20 -4.48 18.29
N LEU A 327 2.86 -4.42 19.45
CA LEU A 327 2.16 -4.31 20.74
C LEU A 327 1.34 -3.01 20.83
N VAL A 328 1.89 -1.90 20.34
CA VAL A 328 1.17 -0.62 20.35
C VAL A 328 -0.01 -0.68 19.38
N ASP A 329 0.19 -1.21 18.19
CA ASP A 329 -0.85 -1.34 17.17
C ASP A 329 -2.00 -2.22 17.66
N GLU A 330 -1.70 -3.41 18.18
CA GLU A 330 -2.67 -4.35 18.72
C GLU A 330 -3.45 -3.75 19.91
N ALA A 331 -2.75 -3.10 20.85
CA ALA A 331 -3.40 -2.46 21.99
C ALA A 331 -4.34 -1.33 21.55
N CYS A 332 -3.94 -0.52 20.57
CA CYS A 332 -4.79 0.53 20.00
C CYS A 332 -6.02 -0.06 19.28
N ALA A 333 -5.83 -1.14 18.51
CA ALA A 333 -6.91 -1.83 17.81
C ALA A 333 -7.92 -2.45 18.80
N MET A 334 -7.45 -3.05 19.89
CA MET A 334 -8.32 -3.56 20.98
C MET A 334 -9.18 -2.45 21.57
N ILE A 335 -8.56 -1.34 21.98
CA ILE A 335 -9.29 -0.21 22.57
C ILE A 335 -10.28 0.38 21.57
N LYS A 336 -9.88 0.53 20.31
CA LYS A 336 -10.76 1.01 19.24
C LYS A 336 -11.97 0.11 19.07
N THR A 337 -11.78 -1.20 19.08
CA THR A 337 -12.86 -2.19 18.98
C THR A 337 -13.80 -2.10 20.17
N GLU A 338 -13.27 -1.94 21.40
CA GLU A 338 -14.09 -1.76 22.61
C GLU A 338 -14.90 -0.45 22.56
N MET A 339 -14.29 0.64 22.08
CA MET A 339 -14.97 1.94 21.93
C MET A 339 -16.11 1.90 20.89
N ASP A 340 -15.91 1.16 19.81
CA ASP A 340 -16.90 1.04 18.73
C ASP A 340 -17.99 0.00 19.03
N SER A 341 -17.73 -0.91 19.95
CA SER A 341 -18.67 -1.97 20.35
C SER A 341 -19.69 -1.43 21.33
N MET A 342 -20.88 -2.03 21.33
CA MET A 342 -21.89 -1.75 22.33
C MET A 342 -21.41 -2.28 23.70
N PRO A 343 -21.50 -1.50 24.79
CA PRO A 343 -21.12 -1.96 26.12
C PRO A 343 -21.90 -3.24 26.50
N SER A 344 -21.22 -4.16 27.17
CA SER A 344 -21.79 -5.46 27.53
C SER A 344 -23.12 -5.35 28.32
N GLU A 345 -23.23 -4.38 29.21
CA GLU A 345 -24.47 -4.11 29.94
C GLU A 345 -25.64 -3.71 29.01
N MET A 346 -25.38 -2.99 27.95
CA MET A 346 -26.40 -2.64 26.96
C MET A 346 -26.76 -3.83 26.08
N ASP A 347 -25.80 -4.66 25.72
CA ASP A 347 -26.02 -5.86 24.94
C ASP A 347 -26.89 -6.88 25.73
N ASP A 348 -26.59 -7.09 27.00
CA ASP A 348 -27.41 -7.92 27.91
C ASP A 348 -28.86 -7.41 28.03
N LEU A 349 -29.04 -6.09 28.14
CA LEU A 349 -30.37 -5.47 28.15
C LEU A 349 -31.10 -5.67 26.83
N ALA A 350 -30.39 -5.53 25.68
CA ALA A 350 -30.95 -5.73 24.36
C ALA A 350 -31.42 -7.19 24.17
N HIS A 351 -30.59 -8.14 24.61
CA HIS A 351 -30.96 -9.56 24.61
C HIS A 351 -32.18 -9.85 25.49
N ARG A 352 -32.23 -9.29 26.70
CA ARG A 352 -33.36 -9.45 27.60
C ARG A 352 -34.65 -8.85 27.04
N ILE A 353 -34.56 -7.65 26.47
CA ILE A 353 -35.71 -7.00 25.79
C ILE A 353 -36.21 -7.88 24.66
N THR A 354 -35.32 -8.44 23.83
CA THR A 354 -35.67 -9.33 22.72
C THR A 354 -36.41 -10.59 23.23
N GLN A 355 -35.90 -11.22 24.31
CA GLN A 355 -36.57 -12.38 24.93
C GLN A 355 -37.97 -12.03 25.39
N LEU A 356 -38.16 -10.93 26.11
CA LEU A 356 -39.47 -10.49 26.59
C LEU A 356 -40.41 -10.12 25.43
N GLN A 357 -39.91 -9.54 24.35
CA GLN A 357 -40.72 -9.27 23.16
C GLN A 357 -41.21 -10.54 22.49
N ILE A 358 -40.41 -11.60 22.44
CA ILE A 358 -40.79 -12.90 21.90
C ILE A 358 -41.89 -13.51 22.82
N GLU A 359 -41.68 -13.47 24.12
CA GLU A 359 -42.69 -13.94 25.10
C GLU A 359 -43.99 -13.14 24.98
N GLN A 360 -43.92 -11.81 24.82
CA GLN A 360 -45.07 -10.93 24.61
C GLN A 360 -45.92 -11.34 23.41
N VAL A 361 -45.25 -11.61 22.26
CA VAL A 361 -45.96 -12.03 21.05
C VAL A 361 -46.67 -13.35 21.23
N SER A 362 -46.10 -14.28 22.03
CA SER A 362 -46.71 -15.56 22.36
C SER A 362 -47.93 -15.37 23.28
N LEU A 363 -47.76 -14.63 24.39
CA LEU A 363 -48.83 -14.40 25.37
C LEU A 363 -50.00 -13.58 24.83
N LYS A 364 -49.80 -12.70 23.85
CA LYS A 364 -50.87 -11.97 23.17
C LYS A 364 -51.85 -12.86 22.39
N LYS A 365 -51.45 -14.08 22.09
CA LYS A 365 -52.32 -15.07 21.40
C LYS A 365 -53.17 -15.89 22.37
N GLU A 366 -52.82 -15.87 23.66
CA GLU A 366 -53.51 -16.62 24.70
C GLU A 366 -54.64 -15.78 25.35
N THR A 367 -55.73 -16.46 25.75
CA THR A 367 -56.92 -15.78 26.30
C THR A 367 -57.20 -16.14 27.76
N ASP A 368 -56.41 -17.02 28.36
CA ASP A 368 -56.58 -17.44 29.76
C ASP A 368 -56.12 -16.35 30.76
N ALA A 369 -56.67 -16.37 31.96
CA ALA A 369 -56.43 -15.34 32.97
C ALA A 369 -55.00 -15.30 33.49
N LEU A 370 -54.29 -16.42 33.50
CA LEU A 370 -52.89 -16.51 33.93
C LEU A 370 -51.98 -15.85 32.90
N SER A 371 -52.16 -16.16 31.62
CA SER A 371 -51.41 -15.55 30.51
C SER A 371 -51.65 -14.06 30.43
N GLN A 372 -52.87 -13.58 30.65
CA GLN A 372 -53.20 -12.14 30.69
C GLN A 372 -52.54 -11.41 31.87
N SER A 373 -52.47 -12.04 33.05
CA SER A 373 -51.74 -11.48 34.21
C SER A 373 -50.23 -11.39 33.92
N ARG A 374 -49.65 -12.46 33.40
CA ARG A 374 -48.23 -12.50 33.00
C ARG A 374 -47.90 -11.46 31.92
N LEU A 375 -48.78 -11.28 30.93
CA LEU A 375 -48.62 -10.28 29.88
C LEU A 375 -48.51 -8.86 30.46
N LYS A 376 -49.38 -8.55 31.44
CA LYS A 376 -49.38 -7.23 32.10
C LYS A 376 -48.09 -6.96 32.87
N ASP A 377 -47.60 -7.96 33.62
CA ASP A 377 -46.33 -7.84 34.35
C ASP A 377 -45.13 -7.71 33.39
N LEU A 378 -45.15 -8.52 32.32
CA LEU A 378 -44.13 -8.50 31.28
C LEU A 378 -44.08 -7.16 30.53
N GLU A 379 -45.23 -6.56 30.20
CA GLU A 379 -45.30 -5.25 29.56
C GLU A 379 -44.73 -4.14 30.43
N LYS A 380 -44.90 -4.24 31.75
CA LYS A 380 -44.28 -3.32 32.69
C LYS A 380 -42.78 -3.50 32.75
N GLU A 381 -42.28 -4.74 32.89
CA GLU A 381 -40.86 -5.07 32.88
C GLU A 381 -40.22 -4.61 31.57
N LEU A 382 -40.87 -4.87 30.44
CA LEU A 382 -40.38 -4.48 29.11
C LEU A 382 -40.25 -2.95 28.98
N ALA A 383 -41.24 -2.17 29.44
CA ALA A 383 -41.19 -0.72 29.41
C ALA A 383 -40.03 -0.15 30.26
N GLU A 384 -39.84 -0.69 31.49
CA GLU A 384 -38.71 -0.28 32.35
C GLU A 384 -37.34 -0.57 31.72
N LEU A 385 -37.15 -1.77 31.11
CA LEU A 385 -35.90 -2.13 30.44
C LEU A 385 -35.67 -1.33 29.17
N GLN A 386 -36.71 -1.04 28.39
CA GLN A 386 -36.61 -0.20 27.20
C GLN A 386 -36.21 1.25 27.53
N ASP A 387 -36.78 1.81 28.62
CA ASP A 387 -36.41 3.16 29.06
C ASP A 387 -34.95 3.22 29.56
N LYS A 388 -34.52 2.19 30.32
CA LYS A 388 -33.14 2.06 30.76
C LYS A 388 -32.18 1.94 29.55
N PHE A 389 -32.50 1.08 28.60
CA PHE A 389 -31.72 0.89 27.38
C PHE A 389 -31.61 2.18 26.55
N ARG A 390 -32.75 2.90 26.39
CA ARG A 390 -32.78 4.18 25.66
C ARG A 390 -31.92 5.24 26.33
N SER A 391 -31.95 5.32 27.67
CA SER A 391 -31.10 6.25 28.42
C SER A 391 -29.61 5.93 28.27
N MET A 392 -29.25 4.65 28.38
CA MET A 392 -27.87 4.19 28.20
C MET A 392 -27.38 4.41 26.76
N LYS A 393 -28.24 4.12 25.79
CA LYS A 393 -27.94 4.31 24.37
C LYS A 393 -27.68 5.78 24.04
N ALA A 394 -28.49 6.70 24.58
CA ALA A 394 -28.29 8.13 24.38
C ALA A 394 -26.96 8.63 24.97
N LYS A 395 -26.56 8.13 26.14
CA LYS A 395 -25.25 8.44 26.73
C LYS A 395 -24.12 7.91 25.85
N TRP A 396 -24.19 6.65 25.47
CA TRP A 396 -23.16 6.02 24.63
C TRP A 396 -23.03 6.71 23.27
N GLU A 397 -24.13 7.07 22.60
CA GLU A 397 -24.11 7.82 21.34
C GLU A 397 -23.48 9.22 21.51
N ASN A 398 -23.75 9.90 22.62
CA ASN A 398 -23.14 11.20 22.91
C ASN A 398 -21.63 11.08 23.13
N GLU A 399 -21.18 10.09 23.89
CA GLU A 399 -19.76 9.81 24.11
C GLU A 399 -19.06 9.43 22.80
N LYS A 400 -19.66 8.55 22.00
CA LYS A 400 -19.14 8.18 20.68
C LYS A 400 -19.02 9.37 19.72
N ASN A 401 -20.01 10.26 19.72
CA ASN A 401 -19.98 11.46 18.90
C ASN A 401 -18.89 12.45 19.36
N ALA A 402 -18.65 12.59 20.66
CA ALA A 402 -17.55 13.42 21.19
C ALA A 402 -16.18 12.85 20.77
N ILE A 403 -15.98 11.54 20.88
CA ILE A 403 -14.76 10.87 20.41
C ILE A 403 -14.56 11.06 18.90
N GLY A 404 -15.61 10.93 18.10
CA GLY A 404 -15.55 11.15 16.64
C GLY A 404 -15.13 12.57 16.26
N LYS A 405 -15.56 13.58 17.03
CA LYS A 405 -15.10 14.98 16.83
C LYS A 405 -13.63 15.16 17.15
N VAL A 406 -13.14 14.56 18.24
CA VAL A 406 -11.71 14.58 18.62
C VAL A 406 -10.86 13.95 17.51
N GLN A 407 -11.28 12.81 16.98
CA GLN A 407 -10.60 12.14 15.87
C GLN A 407 -10.53 13.04 14.62
N THR A 408 -11.66 13.63 14.22
CA THR A 408 -11.71 14.53 13.05
C THR A 408 -10.79 15.73 13.23
N LEU A 409 -10.71 16.31 14.43
CA LEU A 409 -9.82 17.43 14.73
C LEU A 409 -8.35 17.02 14.65
N ARG A 410 -7.98 15.84 15.12
CA ARG A 410 -6.61 15.29 14.99
C ARG A 410 -6.22 15.07 13.54
N GLU A 411 -7.10 14.49 12.72
CA GLU A 411 -6.90 14.35 11.27
C GLU A 411 -6.68 15.69 10.57
N GLN A 412 -7.48 16.70 10.94
CA GLN A 412 -7.33 18.05 10.40
C GLN A 412 -6.01 18.72 10.81
N ILE A 413 -5.53 18.48 12.02
CA ILE A 413 -4.23 18.96 12.51
C ILE A 413 -3.11 18.31 11.70
N GLU A 414 -3.16 17.00 11.49
CA GLU A 414 -2.16 16.28 10.69
C GLU A 414 -2.14 16.77 9.24
N GLN A 415 -3.30 16.90 8.59
CA GLN A 415 -3.41 17.47 7.24
C GLN A 415 -2.88 18.91 7.17
N THR A 416 -3.10 19.71 8.22
CA THR A 416 -2.59 21.07 8.28
C THR A 416 -1.07 21.10 8.43
N ASN A 417 -0.49 20.22 9.26
CA ASN A 417 0.95 20.07 9.39
C ASN A 417 1.59 19.63 8.06
N ALA A 418 0.97 18.65 7.38
CA ALA A 418 1.38 18.23 6.06
C ALA A 418 1.36 19.36 5.02
N ALA A 419 0.32 20.19 5.06
CA ALA A 419 0.20 21.35 4.18
C ALA A 419 1.24 22.44 4.49
N ILE A 420 1.59 22.66 5.75
CA ILE A 420 2.66 23.57 6.17
C ILE A 420 4.00 23.13 5.62
N GLU A 421 4.36 21.85 5.79
CA GLU A 421 5.63 21.32 5.28
C GLU A 421 5.69 21.36 3.74
N LYS A 422 4.56 21.11 3.07
CA LYS A 422 4.47 21.25 1.62
C LYS A 422 4.70 22.68 1.17
N ALA A 423 4.03 23.65 1.80
CA ALA A 423 4.18 25.07 1.48
C ALA A 423 5.61 25.57 1.76
N GLN A 424 6.26 25.09 2.82
CA GLN A 424 7.67 25.39 3.10
C GLN A 424 8.62 24.86 2.01
N ARG A 425 8.37 23.66 1.51
CA ARG A 425 9.15 23.07 0.39
C ARG A 425 8.97 23.81 -0.93
N GLU A 426 7.77 24.31 -1.18
CA GLU A 426 7.44 25.09 -2.37
C GLU A 426 7.86 26.57 -2.24
N TYR A 427 8.50 26.95 -1.12
CA TYR A 427 8.88 28.34 -0.77
C TYR A 427 7.70 29.31 -0.70
N ASP A 428 6.48 28.81 -0.55
CA ASP A 428 5.29 29.63 -0.28
C ASP A 428 5.20 29.95 1.22
N LEU A 429 6.06 30.89 1.64
CA LEU A 429 6.19 31.29 3.05
C LEU A 429 4.92 31.97 3.59
N ASN A 430 4.14 32.62 2.74
CA ASN A 430 2.89 33.28 3.16
C ASN A 430 1.85 32.24 3.53
N LYS A 431 1.64 31.23 2.71
CA LYS A 431 0.72 30.12 2.98
C LYS A 431 1.16 29.27 4.18
N ALA A 432 2.48 29.03 4.30
CA ALA A 432 3.03 28.34 5.45
C ALA A 432 2.79 29.11 6.76
N ALA A 433 2.97 30.43 6.75
CA ALA A 433 2.72 31.29 7.91
C ALA A 433 1.22 31.36 8.27
N GLU A 434 0.32 31.50 7.30
CA GLU A 434 -1.13 31.50 7.52
C GLU A 434 -1.60 30.20 8.18
N LEU A 435 -1.15 29.06 7.68
CA LEU A 435 -1.51 27.75 8.24
C LEU A 435 -0.91 27.56 9.64
N LYS A 436 0.36 27.90 9.83
CA LYS A 436 1.09 27.67 11.09
C LYS A 436 0.63 28.58 12.22
N TYR A 437 0.36 29.85 11.94
CA TYR A 437 0.02 30.83 12.96
C TYR A 437 -1.47 31.18 13.02
N GLY A 438 -2.24 30.80 12.00
CA GLY A 438 -3.69 31.00 11.93
C GLY A 438 -4.47 29.71 12.19
N LYS A 439 -4.45 28.78 11.26
CA LYS A 439 -5.32 27.60 11.28
C LYS A 439 -4.91 26.57 12.34
N LEU A 440 -3.62 26.26 12.45
CA LEU A 440 -3.13 25.22 13.36
C LEU A 440 -3.43 25.52 14.84
N PRO A 441 -3.18 26.75 15.37
CA PRO A 441 -3.52 27.07 16.76
C PRO A 441 -5.03 27.02 17.05
N GLN A 442 -5.88 27.34 16.07
CA GLN A 442 -7.33 27.24 16.22
C GLN A 442 -7.77 25.79 16.39
N LEU A 443 -7.25 24.88 15.53
CA LEU A 443 -7.56 23.45 15.62
C LEU A 443 -7.04 22.86 16.93
N GLN A 444 -5.84 23.23 17.37
CA GLN A 444 -5.28 22.78 18.64
C GLN A 444 -6.10 23.26 19.84
N LYS A 445 -6.62 24.49 19.79
CA LYS A 445 -7.50 25.01 20.83
C LYS A 445 -8.84 24.26 20.87
N GLN A 446 -9.45 24.02 19.71
CA GLN A 446 -10.68 23.24 19.60
C GLN A 446 -10.48 21.81 20.12
N LEU A 447 -9.36 21.16 19.76
CA LEU A 447 -9.00 19.85 20.26
C LEU A 447 -8.89 19.85 21.79
N ALA A 448 -8.20 20.82 22.37
CA ALA A 448 -8.04 20.92 23.82
C ALA A 448 -9.36 21.23 24.57
N GLU A 449 -10.35 21.85 23.91
CA GLU A 449 -11.69 22.06 24.44
C GLU A 449 -12.53 20.78 24.40
N GLU A 450 -12.52 20.04 23.28
CA GLU A 450 -13.24 18.77 23.13
C GLU A 450 -12.61 17.63 23.99
N GLU A 451 -11.30 17.64 24.23
CA GLU A 451 -10.64 16.67 25.13
C GLU A 451 -10.93 16.88 26.62
N LYS A 452 -11.56 18.00 27.00
CA LYS A 452 -11.97 18.27 28.40
C LYS A 452 -13.38 17.78 28.71
N VAL A 453 -14.16 17.51 27.70
CA VAL A 453 -15.53 16.97 27.80
C VAL A 453 -15.46 15.46 27.98
#